data_23f72b736d77319dd37e572a88e47a57
#
_entry.id   23f72b736d77319dd37e572a88e47a57
#
_cell.length_a   1.000
_cell.length_b   1.000
_cell.length_c   1.000
_cell.angle_alpha   90.00
_cell.angle_beta   90.00
_cell.angle_gamma   90.00
#
_symmetry.space_group_name_H-M   'P 1'
#
loop_
_entity.id
_entity.type
_entity.pdbx_description
1 polymer ?
#
loop_
_entity_poly.entity_id
_entity_poly.type
_entity_poly.pdbx_seq_one_letter_code
_entity_poly.pdbx_strand_id
1 'polypeptide(L)'
;MRKLNIRFYILMYTICFVFASFFVYYFSFESRVKILSCSGNHYFTDQQIYTIANIDLSSRTMFASQDAMRKRLMENPLIKEVEVKKHKDKISFNISEKTIIGYYVKDGKSYLVCDDTSRVELEDRYKENLIHLPLIHGFSDTQINNICHEFKKYDKYLTQEVVEKISEIGPYKTSYDKNMLKITMQDGNFVYTQIDDLLMMARYESMLTDLEGNPVCLVLDAENSVITKMSCDYMNMSEAERKQYHKDEEQYRKQYEEQMKNQKEQEDKQDKVDHGEYDSVDDWESTGFGYLYSPSLDLYKNPSTNEFYVWDDVLGLQKKD
;
A
#
# COMPACT_ATOMS: atom_id res chain seq x y z
N MET A 1 51.57 65.29 23.15
CA MET A 1 51.36 64.00 22.45
C MET A 1 51.36 62.87 23.46
N ARG A 2 50.21 62.19 23.67
CA ARG A 2 50.13 61.02 24.58
C ARG A 2 50.93 59.88 23.94
N LYS A 3 52.01 59.44 24.57
CA LYS A 3 52.78 58.26 24.16
C LYS A 3 51.83 57.08 24.34
N LEU A 4 51.29 56.50 23.26
CA LEU A 4 50.51 55.24 23.32
C LEU A 4 51.45 54.15 23.87
N ASN A 5 50.96 53.39 24.86
CA ASN A 5 51.74 52.39 25.56
C ASN A 5 52.06 51.23 24.59
N ILE A 6 53.28 50.74 24.57
CA ILE A 6 53.74 49.67 23.69
C ILE A 6 52.86 48.44 23.82
N ARG A 7 52.30 48.22 24.99
CA ARG A 7 51.31 47.17 25.27
C ARG A 7 50.01 47.29 24.40
N PHE A 8 49.60 48.53 24.07
CA PHE A 8 48.46 48.79 23.21
C PHE A 8 48.76 48.42 21.76
N TYR A 9 49.93 48.67 21.26
CA TYR A 9 50.34 48.26 19.93
C TYR A 9 50.47 46.75 19.78
N ILE A 10 51.05 46.08 20.81
CA ILE A 10 51.10 44.60 20.84
C ILE A 10 49.69 44.00 20.84
N LEU A 11 48.77 44.51 21.66
CA LEU A 11 47.37 44.08 21.67
C LEU A 11 46.68 44.27 20.33
N MET A 12 46.89 45.45 19.69
CA MET A 12 46.31 45.75 18.39
C MET A 12 46.87 44.81 17.30
N TYR A 13 48.16 44.52 17.28
CA TYR A 13 48.76 43.56 16.36
C TYR A 13 48.26 42.15 16.55
N THR A 14 48.13 41.68 17.78
CA THR A 14 47.57 40.33 18.06
C THR A 14 46.12 40.22 17.59
N ILE A 15 45.31 41.23 17.82
CA ILE A 15 43.93 41.26 17.34
C ILE A 15 43.88 41.23 15.80
N CYS A 16 44.67 42.08 15.10
CA CYS A 16 44.74 42.08 13.65
C CYS A 16 45.24 40.75 13.08
N PHE A 17 46.21 40.10 13.72
CA PHE A 17 46.71 38.79 13.31
C PHE A 17 45.63 37.71 13.44
N VAL A 18 44.88 37.67 14.57
CA VAL A 18 43.77 36.75 14.77
C VAL A 18 42.67 36.95 13.72
N PHE A 19 42.32 38.21 13.42
CA PHE A 19 41.36 38.51 12.34
C PHE A 19 41.84 38.06 10.98
N ALA A 20 43.10 38.34 10.64
CA ALA A 20 43.69 37.93 9.36
C ALA A 20 43.70 36.39 9.22
N SER A 21 44.11 35.68 10.26
CA SER A 21 44.09 34.22 10.30
C SER A 21 42.68 33.66 10.15
N PHE A 22 41.71 34.28 10.83
CA PHE A 22 40.29 33.93 10.69
C PHE A 22 39.78 34.14 9.26
N PHE A 23 40.13 35.23 8.62
CA PHE A 23 39.78 35.53 7.22
C PHE A 23 40.37 34.50 6.27
N VAL A 24 41.64 34.15 6.40
CA VAL A 24 42.31 33.14 5.58
C VAL A 24 41.61 31.78 5.75
N TYR A 25 41.32 31.36 6.98
CA TYR A 25 40.58 30.14 7.26
C TYR A 25 39.16 30.20 6.67
N TYR A 26 38.46 31.32 6.86
CA TYR A 26 37.08 31.47 6.38
C TYR A 26 36.96 31.31 4.86
N PHE A 27 37.89 31.82 4.09
CA PHE A 27 37.89 31.70 2.62
C PHE A 27 38.54 30.41 2.13
N SER A 28 39.18 29.64 3.00
CA SER A 28 39.77 28.36 2.63
C SER A 28 38.73 27.30 2.31
N PHE A 29 39.12 26.31 1.51
CA PHE A 29 38.29 25.12 1.26
C PHE A 29 38.07 24.29 2.55
N GLU A 30 39.02 24.31 3.46
CA GLU A 30 38.97 23.60 4.72
C GLU A 30 37.84 24.05 5.67
N SER A 31 37.32 25.28 5.49
CA SER A 31 36.20 25.80 6.28
C SER A 31 34.85 25.36 5.77
N ARG A 32 34.77 24.68 4.62
CA ARG A 32 33.51 24.26 3.99
C ARG A 32 33.07 22.90 4.50
N VAL A 33 31.76 22.63 4.38
CA VAL A 33 31.19 21.28 4.51
C VAL A 33 31.66 20.46 3.32
N LYS A 34 32.25 19.30 3.56
CA LYS A 34 32.74 18.39 2.51
C LYS A 34 31.84 17.21 2.26
N ILE A 35 31.16 16.74 3.30
CA ILE A 35 30.29 15.54 3.22
C ILE A 35 28.95 15.87 3.85
N LEU A 36 27.90 15.67 3.06
CA LEU A 36 26.52 15.62 3.50
C LEU A 36 25.99 14.22 3.29
N SER A 37 25.29 13.67 4.27
CA SER A 37 24.63 12.37 4.16
C SER A 37 23.28 12.42 4.86
N CYS A 38 22.29 11.79 4.26
CA CYS A 38 20.97 11.62 4.83
C CYS A 38 20.62 10.14 4.91
N SER A 39 19.78 9.76 5.88
CA SER A 39 19.25 8.42 6.05
C SER A 39 17.88 8.47 6.71
N GLY A 40 17.02 7.48 6.40
CA GLY A 40 15.68 7.38 6.97
C GLY A 40 14.63 8.28 6.31
N ASN A 41 15.00 8.99 5.25
CA ASN A 41 14.08 9.73 4.39
C ASN A 41 13.52 8.78 3.32
N HIS A 42 12.19 8.77 3.17
CA HIS A 42 11.45 8.02 2.14
C HIS A 42 10.71 8.97 1.20
N TYR A 43 9.99 9.92 1.77
CA TYR A 43 9.21 10.90 1.01
C TYR A 43 10.06 12.02 0.44
N PHE A 44 10.99 12.56 1.26
CA PHE A 44 11.90 13.62 0.81
C PHE A 44 13.17 13.03 0.21
N THR A 45 13.66 13.65 -0.88
CA THR A 45 14.99 13.37 -1.38
C THR A 45 16.06 14.00 -0.46
N ASP A 46 17.26 13.47 -0.48
CA ASP A 46 18.40 14.05 0.26
C ASP A 46 18.56 15.54 0.00
N GLN A 47 18.44 15.94 -1.28
CA GLN A 47 18.58 17.34 -1.69
C GLN A 47 17.48 18.23 -1.09
N GLN A 48 16.24 17.72 -0.98
CA GLN A 48 15.13 18.44 -0.35
C GLN A 48 15.41 18.61 1.16
N ILE A 49 15.92 17.58 1.84
CA ILE A 49 16.33 17.66 3.25
C ILE A 49 17.43 18.72 3.45
N TYR A 50 18.47 18.73 2.60
CA TYR A 50 19.53 19.74 2.71
C TYR A 50 19.00 21.15 2.46
N THR A 51 18.06 21.32 1.54
CA THR A 51 17.41 22.60 1.27
C THR A 51 16.58 23.09 2.46
N ILE A 52 15.76 22.20 3.08
CA ILE A 52 14.98 22.52 4.28
C ILE A 52 15.92 22.89 5.45
N ALA A 53 17.01 22.14 5.63
CA ALA A 53 18.01 22.40 6.65
C ALA A 53 18.79 23.71 6.40
N ASN A 54 18.71 24.26 5.18
CA ASN A 54 19.48 25.40 4.68
C ASN A 54 20.99 25.15 4.80
N ILE A 55 21.45 24.03 4.21
CA ILE A 55 22.86 23.61 4.21
C ILE A 55 23.23 23.04 2.84
N ASP A 56 24.43 23.31 2.40
CA ASP A 56 25.02 22.78 1.19
C ASP A 56 26.55 22.61 1.33
N LEU A 57 27.21 22.10 0.29
CA LEU A 57 28.66 21.90 0.29
C LEU A 57 29.44 23.23 0.24
N SER A 58 28.78 24.35 -0.06
CA SER A 58 29.40 25.68 0.00
C SER A 58 29.35 26.30 1.39
N SER A 59 28.49 25.76 2.24
CA SER A 59 28.26 26.25 3.60
C SER A 59 29.52 26.12 4.46
N ARG A 60 29.69 27.08 5.37
CA ARG A 60 30.84 27.08 6.28
C ARG A 60 30.55 26.24 7.50
N THR A 61 31.39 25.26 7.78
CA THR A 61 31.25 24.36 8.90
C THR A 61 31.10 25.10 10.24
N MET A 62 31.82 26.18 10.41
CA MET A 62 31.79 27.00 11.62
C MET A 62 30.41 27.55 11.96
N PHE A 63 29.62 27.89 10.93
CA PHE A 63 28.28 28.45 11.10
C PHE A 63 27.16 27.40 10.95
N ALA A 64 27.50 26.18 10.60
CA ALA A 64 26.55 25.10 10.52
C ALA A 64 26.16 24.61 11.93
N SER A 65 25.13 25.21 12.52
CA SER A 65 24.60 24.84 13.82
C SER A 65 23.68 23.63 13.70
N GLN A 66 23.95 22.56 14.45
CA GLN A 66 23.11 21.36 14.54
C GLN A 66 21.69 21.69 14.99
N ASP A 67 21.56 22.53 16.04
CA ASP A 67 20.26 22.90 16.60
C ASP A 67 19.43 23.73 15.61
N ALA A 68 20.08 24.65 14.86
CA ALA A 68 19.37 25.44 13.86
C ALA A 68 18.88 24.58 12.68
N MET A 69 19.68 23.63 12.21
CA MET A 69 19.27 22.68 11.15
C MET A 69 18.15 21.77 11.65
N ARG A 70 18.29 21.20 12.85
CA ARG A 70 17.26 20.39 13.49
C ARG A 70 15.94 21.15 13.61
N LYS A 71 16.00 22.40 14.09
CA LYS A 71 14.79 23.23 14.25
C LYS A 71 14.07 23.44 12.92
N ARG A 72 14.80 23.80 11.85
CA ARG A 72 14.20 24.00 10.52
C ARG A 72 13.56 22.74 9.98
N LEU A 73 14.21 21.59 10.14
CA LEU A 73 13.65 20.31 9.73
C LEU A 73 12.39 19.96 10.53
N MET A 74 12.39 20.16 11.85
CA MET A 74 11.24 19.91 12.71
C MET A 74 10.07 20.89 12.50
N GLU A 75 10.28 22.00 11.84
CA GLU A 75 9.20 22.91 11.39
C GLU A 75 8.40 22.31 10.22
N ASN A 76 8.95 21.31 9.52
CA ASN A 76 8.22 20.61 8.47
C ASN A 76 7.22 19.60 9.09
N PRO A 77 5.90 19.69 8.78
CA PRO A 77 4.87 18.87 9.41
C PRO A 77 4.95 17.38 9.06
N LEU A 78 5.71 16.99 8.03
CA LEU A 78 5.92 15.59 7.61
C LEU A 78 7.09 14.92 8.32
N ILE A 79 7.91 15.67 9.03
CA ILE A 79 9.06 15.15 9.75
C ILE A 79 8.67 14.88 11.21
N LYS A 80 8.82 13.63 11.64
CA LYS A 80 8.50 13.17 12.99
C LYS A 80 9.65 13.38 13.96
N GLU A 81 10.87 13.06 13.53
CA GLU A 81 12.06 13.14 14.36
C GLU A 81 13.30 13.37 13.50
N VAL A 82 14.26 14.13 14.03
CA VAL A 82 15.55 14.44 13.38
C VAL A 82 16.69 14.35 14.38
N GLU A 83 17.70 13.59 14.02
CA GLU A 83 19.02 13.63 14.64
C GLU A 83 20.02 14.24 13.66
N VAL A 84 20.70 15.32 14.07
CA VAL A 84 21.76 15.96 13.27
C VAL A 84 23.09 15.70 13.96
N LYS A 85 24.03 15.04 13.26
CA LYS A 85 25.40 14.83 13.75
C LYS A 85 26.38 15.61 12.89
N LYS A 86 27.20 16.41 13.52
CA LYS A 86 28.28 17.16 12.89
C LYS A 86 29.62 16.68 13.44
N HIS A 87 30.47 16.22 12.56
CA HIS A 87 31.83 15.82 12.89
C HIS A 87 32.80 16.45 11.89
N LYS A 88 33.57 17.46 12.35
CA LYS A 88 34.48 18.25 11.50
C LYS A 88 33.74 18.85 10.31
N ASP A 89 34.07 18.40 9.10
CA ASP A 89 33.54 18.81 7.81
C ASP A 89 32.41 17.94 7.27
N LYS A 90 31.97 16.94 8.05
CA LYS A 90 30.86 16.04 7.75
C LYS A 90 29.63 16.39 8.57
N ILE A 91 28.48 16.47 7.90
CA ILE A 91 27.16 16.59 8.54
C ILE A 91 26.30 15.43 8.06
N SER A 92 25.71 14.71 9.02
CA SER A 92 24.79 13.62 8.75
C SER A 92 23.45 13.85 9.42
N PHE A 93 22.40 13.57 8.67
CA PHE A 93 21.02 13.65 9.09
C PHE A 93 20.47 12.22 9.20
N ASN A 94 19.84 11.90 10.33
CA ASN A 94 19.03 10.72 10.49
C ASN A 94 17.61 11.21 10.72
N ILE A 95 16.72 10.92 9.76
CA ILE A 95 15.36 11.47 9.68
C ILE A 95 14.37 10.35 9.91
N SER A 96 13.34 10.62 10.69
CA SER A 96 12.15 9.80 10.75
C SER A 96 11.00 10.64 10.22
N GLU A 97 10.44 10.23 9.10
CA GLU A 97 9.26 10.85 8.50
C GLU A 97 7.98 10.24 9.07
N LYS A 98 6.87 10.97 8.98
CA LYS A 98 5.55 10.39 9.25
C LYS A 98 5.18 9.43 8.13
N THR A 99 4.49 8.36 8.45
CA THR A 99 3.91 7.48 7.43
C THR A 99 2.79 8.23 6.70
N ILE A 100 2.97 8.45 5.41
CA ILE A 100 1.97 9.09 4.54
C ILE A 100 1.14 7.97 3.93
N ILE A 101 -0.13 7.90 4.34
CA ILE A 101 -1.07 6.85 3.90
C ILE A 101 -1.52 7.07 2.46
N GLY A 102 -1.54 8.32 2.01
CA GLY A 102 -1.95 8.70 0.67
C GLY A 102 -2.26 10.18 0.58
N TYR A 103 -2.94 10.57 -0.48
CA TYR A 103 -3.39 11.94 -0.67
C TYR A 103 -4.83 11.99 -1.18
N TYR A 104 -5.49 13.09 -0.95
CA TYR A 104 -6.80 13.40 -1.55
C TYR A 104 -6.80 14.79 -2.14
N VAL A 105 -7.72 15.03 -3.07
CA VAL A 105 -7.88 16.34 -3.71
C VAL A 105 -9.16 17.00 -3.21
N LYS A 106 -9.06 18.23 -2.73
CA LYS A 106 -10.19 19.06 -2.29
C LYS A 106 -10.00 20.49 -2.76
N ASP A 107 -11.01 21.06 -3.40
CA ASP A 107 -11.01 22.44 -3.91
C ASP A 107 -9.80 22.76 -4.83
N GLY A 108 -9.37 21.78 -5.63
CA GLY A 108 -8.24 21.91 -6.56
C GLY A 108 -6.85 21.82 -5.91
N LYS A 109 -6.78 21.57 -4.59
CA LYS A 109 -5.54 21.37 -3.85
C LYS A 109 -5.39 19.92 -3.43
N SER A 110 -4.15 19.45 -3.40
CA SER A 110 -3.82 18.11 -2.90
C SER A 110 -3.40 18.18 -1.44
N TYR A 111 -3.90 17.25 -0.63
CA TYR A 111 -3.59 17.14 0.79
C TYR A 111 -3.05 15.76 1.10
N LEU A 112 -1.88 15.69 1.67
CA LEU A 112 -1.30 14.46 2.21
C LEU A 112 -2.02 14.06 3.49
N VAL A 113 -2.22 12.77 3.64
CA VAL A 113 -2.86 12.15 4.81
C VAL A 113 -1.82 11.31 5.54
N CYS A 114 -1.53 11.67 6.79
CA CYS A 114 -0.57 10.93 7.61
C CYS A 114 -1.27 9.98 8.60
N ASP A 115 -0.53 9.00 9.08
CA ASP A 115 -0.98 8.00 10.06
C ASP A 115 -1.50 8.62 11.37
N ASP A 116 -1.00 9.80 11.74
CA ASP A 116 -1.43 10.56 12.91
C ASP A 116 -2.67 11.43 12.68
N THR A 117 -3.40 11.20 11.60
CA THR A 117 -4.56 11.96 11.13
C THR A 117 -4.27 13.39 10.66
N SER A 118 -3.02 13.83 10.66
CA SER A 118 -2.69 15.16 10.15
C SER A 118 -2.92 15.26 8.64
N ARG A 119 -3.35 16.45 8.19
CA ARG A 119 -3.57 16.80 6.80
C ARG A 119 -2.60 17.90 6.42
N VAL A 120 -1.74 17.63 5.47
CA VAL A 120 -0.71 18.59 5.04
C VAL A 120 -0.99 18.99 3.60
N GLU A 121 -1.23 20.28 3.36
CA GLU A 121 -1.37 20.80 1.99
C GLU A 121 -0.05 20.57 1.23
N LEU A 122 -0.14 19.94 0.07
CA LEU A 122 1.01 19.66 -0.76
C LEU A 122 1.44 20.93 -1.50
N GLU A 123 2.65 21.37 -1.25
CA GLU A 123 3.27 22.44 -2.00
C GLU A 123 3.65 21.98 -3.42
N ASP A 124 3.51 22.85 -4.42
CA ASP A 124 3.78 22.54 -5.83
C ASP A 124 5.17 21.92 -6.07
N ARG A 125 6.17 22.36 -5.29
CA ARG A 125 7.55 21.85 -5.36
C ARG A 125 7.73 20.38 -4.96
N TYR A 126 6.72 19.76 -4.33
CA TYR A 126 6.77 18.36 -3.88
C TYR A 126 5.78 17.47 -4.64
N LYS A 127 5.15 17.98 -5.71
CA LYS A 127 4.18 17.19 -6.50
C LYS A 127 4.78 15.94 -7.11
N GLU A 128 6.06 15.95 -7.43
CA GLU A 128 6.79 14.79 -7.97
C GLU A 128 6.82 13.62 -6.97
N ASN A 129 6.78 13.92 -5.68
CA ASN A 129 6.82 12.91 -4.63
C ASN A 129 5.48 12.13 -4.50
N LEU A 130 4.39 12.57 -5.19
CA LEU A 130 3.10 11.88 -5.17
C LEU A 130 3.06 10.56 -5.97
N ILE A 131 4.02 10.32 -6.85
CA ILE A 131 4.00 9.19 -7.80
C ILE A 131 3.86 7.85 -7.09
N HIS A 132 4.34 7.76 -5.85
CA HIS A 132 4.33 6.53 -5.06
C HIS A 132 3.25 6.53 -3.95
N LEU A 133 2.34 7.50 -3.95
CA LEU A 133 1.33 7.61 -2.92
C LEU A 133 -0.07 7.32 -3.48
N PRO A 134 -0.89 6.53 -2.77
CA PRO A 134 -2.24 6.23 -3.21
C PRO A 134 -3.16 7.45 -3.17
N LEU A 135 -4.05 7.53 -4.16
CA LEU A 135 -5.17 8.45 -4.15
C LEU A 135 -6.27 7.93 -3.23
N ILE A 136 -6.64 8.70 -2.21
CA ILE A 136 -7.77 8.42 -1.33
C ILE A 136 -8.97 9.23 -1.81
N HIS A 137 -10.07 8.57 -2.12
CA HIS A 137 -11.25 9.25 -2.63
C HIS A 137 -12.55 8.65 -2.10
N GLY A 138 -13.63 9.45 -2.12
CA GLY A 138 -14.99 8.98 -1.83
C GLY A 138 -15.31 8.75 -0.34
N PHE A 139 -14.43 9.13 0.57
CA PHE A 139 -14.61 8.99 2.02
C PHE A 139 -14.99 10.30 2.69
N SER A 140 -15.69 10.18 3.82
CA SER A 140 -15.82 11.24 4.80
C SER A 140 -14.54 11.39 5.63
N ASP A 141 -14.36 12.54 6.27
CA ASP A 141 -13.22 12.78 7.17
C ASP A 141 -13.13 11.74 8.30
N THR A 142 -14.28 11.26 8.81
CA THR A 142 -14.33 10.23 9.85
C THR A 142 -13.77 8.90 9.34
N GLN A 143 -14.14 8.48 8.13
CA GLN A 143 -13.64 7.25 7.54
C GLN A 143 -12.14 7.33 7.24
N ILE A 144 -11.66 8.48 6.73
CA ILE A 144 -10.22 8.69 6.54
C ILE A 144 -9.48 8.59 7.89
N ASN A 145 -10.03 9.16 8.96
CA ASN A 145 -9.42 9.06 10.28
C ASN A 145 -9.38 7.61 10.80
N ASN A 146 -10.43 6.81 10.56
CA ASN A 146 -10.41 5.40 10.93
C ASN A 146 -9.31 4.62 10.16
N ILE A 147 -9.15 4.89 8.86
CA ILE A 147 -8.06 4.32 8.08
C ILE A 147 -6.69 4.71 8.70
N CYS A 148 -6.50 6.01 9.04
CA CYS A 148 -5.28 6.47 9.69
C CYS A 148 -5.02 5.74 11.02
N HIS A 149 -6.07 5.53 11.83
CA HIS A 149 -5.95 4.83 13.11
C HIS A 149 -5.49 3.39 12.94
N GLU A 150 -5.99 2.66 11.93
CA GLU A 150 -5.54 1.30 11.67
C GLU A 150 -4.07 1.27 11.18
N PHE A 151 -3.67 2.18 10.30
CA PHE A 151 -2.25 2.31 9.92
C PHE A 151 -1.37 2.62 11.11
N LYS A 152 -1.81 3.51 12.01
CA LYS A 152 -1.08 3.86 13.24
C LYS A 152 -0.99 2.71 14.24
N LYS A 153 -2.08 1.99 14.43
CA LYS A 153 -2.19 0.84 15.33
C LYS A 153 -1.22 -0.28 14.94
N TYR A 154 -1.00 -0.45 13.64
CA TYR A 154 -0.17 -1.50 13.07
C TYR A 154 1.07 -0.95 12.32
N ASP A 155 1.65 0.15 12.78
CA ASP A 155 2.76 0.88 12.16
C ASP A 155 4.01 0.02 11.87
N LYS A 156 4.21 -1.07 12.62
CA LYS A 156 5.29 -2.04 12.40
C LYS A 156 5.08 -2.93 11.18
N TYR A 157 3.84 -3.08 10.73
CA TYR A 157 3.45 -3.99 9.65
C TYR A 157 2.95 -3.23 8.42
N LEU A 158 2.16 -2.16 8.64
CA LEU A 158 1.67 -1.26 7.60
C LEU A 158 2.67 -0.12 7.39
N THR A 159 3.82 -0.50 6.85
CA THR A 159 4.93 0.43 6.59
C THR A 159 4.71 1.25 5.33
N GLN A 160 5.55 2.26 5.11
CA GLN A 160 5.54 3.04 3.87
C GLN A 160 5.68 2.15 2.62
N GLU A 161 6.45 1.06 2.69
CA GLU A 161 6.61 0.11 1.58
C GLU A 161 5.28 -0.59 1.20
N VAL A 162 4.41 -0.85 2.19
CA VAL A 162 3.05 -1.40 1.93
C VAL A 162 2.18 -0.35 1.26
N VAL A 163 2.24 0.90 1.72
CA VAL A 163 1.48 2.02 1.14
C VAL A 163 1.87 2.25 -0.31
N GLU A 164 3.16 2.22 -0.64
CA GLU A 164 3.68 2.46 -1.99
C GLU A 164 3.23 1.41 -3.02
N LYS A 165 2.78 0.24 -2.58
CA LYS A 165 2.18 -0.79 -3.45
C LYS A 165 0.73 -0.49 -3.81
N ILE A 166 0.10 0.47 -3.14
CA ILE A 166 -1.29 0.86 -3.36
C ILE A 166 -1.32 2.02 -4.35
N SER A 167 -2.21 1.94 -5.34
CA SER A 167 -2.48 3.03 -6.29
C SER A 167 -3.67 3.89 -5.83
N GLU A 168 -4.75 3.26 -5.37
CA GLU A 168 -5.96 3.96 -4.94
C GLU A 168 -6.63 3.26 -3.76
N ILE A 169 -7.27 4.06 -2.90
CA ILE A 169 -8.14 3.59 -1.82
C ILE A 169 -9.49 4.28 -1.96
N GLY A 170 -10.52 3.52 -2.27
CA GLY A 170 -11.88 4.01 -2.42
C GLY A 170 -12.88 3.19 -1.60
N PRO A 171 -14.10 3.71 -1.34
CA PRO A 171 -15.15 2.95 -0.66
C PRO A 171 -15.73 1.90 -1.61
N TYR A 172 -15.95 0.71 -1.08
CA TYR A 172 -16.68 -0.33 -1.76
C TYR A 172 -18.05 -0.49 -1.12
N LYS A 173 -19.10 -0.09 -1.85
CA LYS A 173 -20.47 -0.10 -1.33
C LYS A 173 -21.09 -1.48 -1.52
N THR A 174 -21.33 -2.15 -0.42
CA THR A 174 -22.15 -3.37 -0.38
C THR A 174 -23.45 -3.09 0.37
N SER A 175 -24.45 -3.97 0.20
CA SER A 175 -25.74 -3.82 0.88
C SER A 175 -25.66 -4.04 2.40
N TYR A 176 -24.64 -4.76 2.86
CA TYR A 176 -24.49 -5.20 4.25
C TYR A 176 -23.32 -4.54 4.99
N ASP A 177 -22.34 -3.97 4.28
CA ASP A 177 -21.20 -3.31 4.91
C ASP A 177 -20.86 -1.96 4.27
N LYS A 178 -20.86 -0.92 5.10
CA LYS A 178 -20.55 0.46 4.69
C LYS A 178 -19.07 0.81 4.86
N ASN A 179 -18.30 -0.05 5.52
CA ASN A 179 -16.90 0.19 5.85
C ASN A 179 -15.93 -0.60 4.94
N MET A 180 -16.47 -1.27 3.92
CA MET A 180 -15.61 -1.96 2.96
C MET A 180 -14.85 -0.98 2.07
N LEU A 181 -13.59 -1.31 1.87
CA LEU A 181 -12.66 -0.61 0.98
C LEU A 181 -12.47 -1.42 -0.30
N LYS A 182 -12.29 -0.70 -1.40
CA LYS A 182 -11.67 -1.20 -2.63
C LYS A 182 -10.30 -0.58 -2.73
N ILE A 183 -9.28 -1.39 -2.67
CA ILE A 183 -7.88 -0.99 -2.79
C ILE A 183 -7.39 -1.45 -4.16
N THR A 184 -7.00 -0.51 -5.01
CA THR A 184 -6.34 -0.80 -6.29
C THR A 184 -4.84 -0.82 -6.04
N MET A 185 -4.19 -1.93 -6.41
CA MET A 185 -2.76 -2.11 -6.24
C MET A 185 -1.99 -1.60 -7.47
N GLN A 186 -0.70 -1.26 -7.31
CA GLN A 186 0.16 -0.79 -8.39
C GLN A 186 0.38 -1.85 -9.49
N ASP A 187 0.28 -3.12 -9.16
CA ASP A 187 0.38 -4.25 -10.10
C ASP A 187 -0.92 -4.54 -10.88
N GLY A 188 -1.96 -3.73 -10.66
CA GLY A 188 -3.26 -3.86 -11.32
C GLY A 188 -4.26 -4.80 -10.64
N ASN A 189 -3.90 -5.40 -9.53
CA ASN A 189 -4.79 -6.23 -8.74
C ASN A 189 -5.73 -5.38 -7.85
N PHE A 190 -6.78 -6.02 -7.33
CA PHE A 190 -7.74 -5.38 -6.45
C PHE A 190 -7.87 -6.14 -5.14
N VAL A 191 -7.91 -5.40 -4.04
CA VAL A 191 -8.17 -5.95 -2.71
C VAL A 191 -9.42 -5.30 -2.14
N TYR A 192 -10.33 -6.14 -1.65
CA TYR A 192 -11.56 -5.75 -0.98
C TYR A 192 -11.45 -6.16 0.48
N THR A 193 -11.54 -5.21 1.39
CA THR A 193 -11.32 -5.46 2.82
C THR A 193 -12.10 -4.47 3.67
N GLN A 194 -12.33 -4.79 4.94
CA GLN A 194 -12.83 -3.82 5.90
C GLN A 194 -11.69 -2.94 6.42
N ILE A 195 -12.04 -1.76 6.96
CA ILE A 195 -11.03 -0.86 7.54
C ILE A 195 -10.27 -1.57 8.67
N ASP A 196 -10.97 -2.35 9.50
CA ASP A 196 -10.42 -3.05 10.67
C ASP A 196 -9.49 -4.21 10.27
N ASP A 197 -9.59 -4.69 9.02
CA ASP A 197 -8.82 -5.82 8.47
C ASP A 197 -7.58 -5.38 7.68
N LEU A 198 -7.29 -4.09 7.62
CA LEU A 198 -6.16 -3.52 6.86
C LEU A 198 -4.81 -4.15 7.22
N LEU A 199 -4.65 -4.69 8.43
CA LEU A 199 -3.42 -5.42 8.81
C LEU A 199 -3.06 -6.55 7.83
N MET A 200 -4.06 -7.19 7.22
CA MET A 200 -3.83 -8.28 6.25
C MET A 200 -3.02 -7.81 5.03
N MET A 201 -3.10 -6.52 4.67
CA MET A 201 -2.30 -5.94 3.57
C MET A 201 -0.79 -6.10 3.73
N ALA A 202 -0.31 -6.25 4.97
CA ALA A 202 1.10 -6.51 5.24
C ALA A 202 1.61 -7.83 4.62
N ARG A 203 0.70 -8.75 4.27
CA ARG A 203 1.02 -10.04 3.65
C ARG A 203 0.66 -10.11 2.17
N TYR A 204 0.33 -8.99 1.56
CA TYR A 204 -0.18 -8.95 0.18
C TYR A 204 0.66 -9.77 -0.80
N GLU A 205 1.99 -9.60 -0.80
CA GLU A 205 2.87 -10.36 -1.72
C GLU A 205 2.81 -11.88 -1.49
N SER A 206 2.76 -12.31 -0.24
CA SER A 206 2.67 -13.73 0.07
C SER A 206 1.31 -14.34 -0.35
N MET A 207 0.25 -13.53 -0.37
CA MET A 207 -1.07 -13.97 -0.84
C MET A 207 -1.11 -14.21 -2.35
N LEU A 208 -0.26 -13.53 -3.11
CA LEU A 208 -0.22 -13.66 -4.57
C LEU A 208 0.61 -14.85 -5.06
N THR A 209 1.48 -15.41 -4.21
CA THR A 209 2.46 -16.43 -4.63
C THR A 209 1.81 -17.66 -5.24
N ASP A 210 0.63 -18.03 -4.75
CA ASP A 210 -0.09 -19.24 -5.14
C ASP A 210 -1.32 -18.94 -6.04
N LEU A 211 -1.49 -17.67 -6.47
CA LEU A 211 -2.67 -17.26 -7.22
C LEU A 211 -2.33 -16.95 -8.68
N GLU A 212 -2.98 -17.68 -9.59
CA GLU A 212 -2.91 -17.41 -11.02
C GLU A 212 -3.97 -16.40 -11.47
N GLY A 213 -3.66 -15.63 -12.50
CA GLY A 213 -4.56 -14.68 -13.14
C GLY A 213 -4.07 -13.24 -13.04
N ASN A 214 -4.56 -12.40 -13.96
CA ASN A 214 -4.26 -10.97 -13.99
C ASN A 214 -5.42 -10.23 -14.66
N PRO A 215 -6.17 -9.36 -13.96
CA PRO A 215 -6.00 -9.00 -12.56
C PRO A 215 -6.55 -10.07 -11.58
N VAL A 216 -6.01 -10.07 -10.34
CA VAL A 216 -6.54 -10.85 -9.22
C VAL A 216 -7.41 -9.95 -8.34
N CYS A 217 -8.57 -10.45 -7.94
CA CYS A 217 -9.46 -9.80 -6.98
C CYS A 217 -9.47 -10.60 -5.68
N LEU A 218 -8.96 -10.02 -4.59
CA LEU A 218 -8.89 -10.61 -3.27
C LEU A 218 -9.94 -9.99 -2.35
N VAL A 219 -10.64 -10.83 -1.60
CA VAL A 219 -11.47 -10.40 -0.47
C VAL A 219 -10.79 -10.86 0.81
N LEU A 220 -10.49 -9.93 1.70
CA LEU A 220 -9.83 -10.20 2.97
C LEU A 220 -10.84 -10.08 4.11
N ASP A 221 -10.87 -11.10 4.96
CA ASP A 221 -11.71 -11.17 6.16
C ASP A 221 -10.84 -11.67 7.32
N ALA A 222 -10.44 -10.77 8.21
CA ALA A 222 -9.57 -11.10 9.34
C ALA A 222 -10.31 -11.82 10.46
N GLU A 223 -11.62 -11.61 10.64
CA GLU A 223 -12.42 -12.32 11.67
C GLU A 223 -12.38 -13.82 11.43
N ASN A 224 -12.54 -14.23 10.18
CA ASN A 224 -12.54 -15.64 9.78
C ASN A 224 -11.15 -16.11 9.33
N SER A 225 -10.15 -15.24 9.30
CA SER A 225 -8.81 -15.51 8.76
C SER A 225 -8.84 -16.02 7.31
N VAL A 226 -9.79 -15.52 6.53
CA VAL A 226 -10.07 -15.98 5.17
C VAL A 226 -9.50 -15.00 4.15
N ILE A 227 -8.85 -15.54 3.12
CA ILE A 227 -8.44 -14.85 1.91
C ILE A 227 -9.14 -15.54 0.75
N THR A 228 -10.08 -14.85 0.12
CA THR A 228 -10.86 -15.43 -0.99
C THR A 228 -10.48 -14.75 -2.30
N LYS A 229 -10.10 -15.54 -3.31
CA LYS A 229 -10.02 -15.06 -4.67
C LYS A 229 -11.41 -15.02 -5.28
N MET A 230 -11.84 -13.87 -5.76
CA MET A 230 -13.12 -13.65 -6.40
C MET A 230 -12.96 -13.30 -7.87
N SER A 231 -14.00 -13.52 -8.68
CA SER A 231 -14.04 -12.99 -10.03
C SER A 231 -14.07 -11.46 -10.00
N CYS A 232 -13.13 -10.82 -10.69
CA CYS A 232 -13.10 -9.37 -10.78
C CYS A 232 -14.34 -8.81 -11.50
N ASP A 233 -14.90 -9.54 -12.45
CA ASP A 233 -16.16 -9.16 -13.12
C ASP A 233 -17.30 -9.11 -12.12
N TYR A 234 -17.44 -10.15 -11.27
CA TYR A 234 -18.44 -10.18 -10.23
C TYR A 234 -18.26 -9.04 -9.21
N MET A 235 -17.03 -8.77 -8.78
CA MET A 235 -16.75 -7.69 -7.83
C MET A 235 -17.03 -6.30 -8.41
N ASN A 236 -16.95 -6.12 -9.71
CA ASN A 236 -17.26 -4.87 -10.39
C ASN A 236 -18.75 -4.69 -10.73
N MET A 237 -19.58 -5.74 -10.59
CA MET A 237 -21.03 -5.65 -10.80
C MET A 237 -21.68 -4.69 -9.79
N SER A 238 -22.67 -3.96 -10.22
CA SER A 238 -23.58 -3.22 -9.34
C SER A 238 -24.42 -4.19 -8.49
N GLU A 239 -25.00 -3.70 -7.39
CA GLU A 239 -25.87 -4.51 -6.55
C GLU A 239 -27.05 -5.12 -7.32
N ALA A 240 -27.60 -4.38 -8.29
CA ALA A 240 -28.69 -4.85 -9.15
C ALA A 240 -28.24 -6.01 -10.06
N GLU A 241 -27.06 -5.87 -10.68
CA GLU A 241 -26.46 -6.90 -11.53
C GLU A 241 -26.13 -8.17 -10.74
N ARG A 242 -25.57 -8.05 -9.53
CA ARG A 242 -25.32 -9.21 -8.65
C ARG A 242 -26.59 -9.93 -8.25
N LYS A 243 -27.66 -9.19 -7.91
CA LYS A 243 -28.96 -9.79 -7.62
C LYS A 243 -29.53 -10.54 -8.82
N GLN A 244 -29.32 -10.00 -10.03
CA GLN A 244 -29.75 -10.68 -11.26
C GLN A 244 -28.88 -11.92 -11.52
N TYR A 245 -27.55 -11.80 -11.39
CA TYR A 245 -26.62 -12.90 -11.53
C TYR A 245 -26.98 -14.09 -10.62
N HIS A 246 -27.24 -13.84 -9.33
CA HIS A 246 -27.65 -14.90 -8.40
C HIS A 246 -29.01 -15.52 -8.75
N LYS A 247 -29.94 -14.72 -9.29
CA LYS A 247 -31.24 -15.28 -9.76
C LYS A 247 -31.04 -16.18 -10.98
N ASP A 248 -30.21 -15.73 -11.92
CA ASP A 248 -29.92 -16.51 -13.13
C ASP A 248 -29.18 -17.81 -12.77
N GLU A 249 -28.23 -17.75 -11.86
CA GLU A 249 -27.51 -18.89 -11.32
C GLU A 249 -28.45 -19.88 -10.60
N GLU A 250 -29.36 -19.36 -9.76
CA GLU A 250 -30.37 -20.20 -9.08
C GLU A 250 -31.36 -20.83 -10.07
N GLN A 251 -31.79 -20.09 -11.11
CA GLN A 251 -32.65 -20.64 -12.16
C GLN A 251 -31.92 -21.72 -12.95
N TYR A 252 -30.65 -21.48 -13.32
CA TYR A 252 -29.84 -22.46 -14.02
C TYR A 252 -29.67 -23.77 -13.18
N ARG A 253 -29.37 -23.62 -11.88
CA ARG A 253 -29.24 -24.75 -10.98
C ARG A 253 -30.56 -25.54 -10.86
N LYS A 254 -31.71 -24.87 -10.74
CA LYS A 254 -33.01 -25.53 -10.69
C LYS A 254 -33.32 -26.25 -12.01
N GLN A 255 -33.06 -25.65 -13.15
CA GLN A 255 -33.25 -26.30 -14.45
C GLN A 255 -32.32 -27.49 -14.62
N TYR A 256 -31.11 -27.40 -14.15
CA TYR A 256 -30.13 -28.45 -14.15
C TYR A 256 -30.55 -29.62 -13.25
N GLU A 257 -30.96 -29.36 -12.02
CA GLU A 257 -31.50 -30.35 -11.08
C GLU A 257 -32.74 -31.06 -11.66
N GLU A 258 -33.63 -30.33 -12.35
CA GLU A 258 -34.82 -30.90 -13.00
C GLU A 258 -34.45 -31.78 -14.20
N GLN A 259 -33.48 -31.35 -15.03
CA GLN A 259 -32.98 -32.17 -16.13
C GLN A 259 -32.35 -33.48 -15.62
N MET A 260 -31.52 -33.41 -14.57
CA MET A 260 -30.90 -34.55 -13.94
C MET A 260 -31.93 -35.52 -13.37
N LYS A 261 -32.98 -34.99 -12.74
CA LYS A 261 -34.07 -35.81 -12.22
C LYS A 261 -34.82 -36.54 -13.35
N ASN A 262 -35.08 -35.81 -14.46
CA ASN A 262 -35.76 -36.41 -15.62
C ASN A 262 -34.88 -37.46 -16.33
N GLN A 263 -33.55 -37.23 -16.40
CA GLN A 263 -32.62 -38.22 -16.94
C GLN A 263 -32.56 -39.47 -16.05
N LYS A 264 -32.41 -39.33 -14.74
CA LYS A 264 -32.47 -40.46 -13.81
C LYS A 264 -33.79 -41.26 -13.93
N GLU A 265 -34.92 -40.57 -14.06
CA GLU A 265 -36.20 -41.25 -14.25
C GLU A 265 -36.30 -41.98 -15.62
N GLN A 266 -35.59 -41.50 -16.63
CA GLN A 266 -35.49 -42.20 -17.91
C GLN A 266 -34.53 -43.38 -17.86
N GLU A 267 -33.37 -43.23 -17.19
CA GLU A 267 -32.42 -44.31 -16.95
C GLU A 267 -33.03 -45.43 -16.08
N ASP A 268 -33.70 -45.09 -14.97
CA ASP A 268 -34.42 -46.05 -14.13
C ASP A 268 -35.53 -46.80 -14.91
N LYS A 269 -36.11 -46.17 -15.96
CA LYS A 269 -37.06 -46.85 -16.85
C LYS A 269 -36.37 -47.77 -17.86
N GLN A 270 -35.21 -47.39 -18.35
CA GLN A 270 -34.38 -48.15 -19.30
C GLN A 270 -33.72 -49.36 -18.61
N ASP A 271 -33.25 -49.19 -17.37
CA ASP A 271 -32.62 -50.23 -16.53
C ASP A 271 -33.58 -51.37 -16.17
N LYS A 272 -34.88 -51.07 -16.14
CA LYS A 272 -35.90 -52.11 -15.97
C LYS A 272 -36.14 -52.98 -17.21
N VAL A 273 -35.50 -52.60 -18.33
CA VAL A 273 -35.67 -53.31 -19.62
C VAL A 273 -34.44 -54.14 -19.97
N ASP A 274 -33.26 -53.82 -19.49
CA ASP A 274 -31.99 -54.49 -19.84
C ASP A 274 -31.23 -54.96 -18.56
N HIS A 275 -31.14 -56.26 -18.37
CA HIS A 275 -30.33 -56.88 -17.31
C HIS A 275 -28.85 -56.96 -17.73
N GLY A 276 -28.16 -55.83 -17.75
CA GLY A 276 -26.73 -55.76 -17.97
C GLY A 276 -26.04 -54.92 -16.90
N GLU A 277 -25.00 -55.50 -16.29
CA GLU A 277 -24.10 -54.87 -15.34
C GLU A 277 -23.46 -53.63 -16.02
N TYR A 278 -23.79 -52.42 -15.51
CA TYR A 278 -23.24 -51.19 -16.08
C TYR A 278 -21.92 -50.79 -15.40
N ASP A 279 -20.84 -50.82 -16.13
CA ASP A 279 -19.62 -50.07 -15.85
C ASP A 279 -19.90 -48.58 -15.99
N SER A 280 -19.78 -47.84 -14.88
CA SER A 280 -19.73 -46.39 -14.68
C SER A 280 -20.31 -45.51 -15.80
N VAL A 281 -21.54 -45.05 -15.61
CA VAL A 281 -22.13 -43.99 -16.42
C VAL A 281 -21.34 -42.71 -16.14
N ASP A 282 -20.81 -42.09 -17.22
CA ASP A 282 -20.11 -40.81 -17.16
C ASP A 282 -21.17 -39.68 -17.12
N ASP A 283 -21.56 -39.24 -15.92
CA ASP A 283 -22.62 -38.25 -15.65
C ASP A 283 -22.11 -36.81 -15.63
N TRP A 284 -20.99 -36.55 -16.37
CA TRP A 284 -20.34 -35.24 -16.45
C TRP A 284 -21.15 -34.21 -17.24
N GLU A 285 -21.51 -33.08 -16.59
CA GLU A 285 -22.29 -32.02 -17.21
C GLU A 285 -21.63 -30.64 -17.08
N SER A 286 -21.89 -29.78 -18.09
CA SER A 286 -21.28 -28.44 -18.15
C SER A 286 -21.83 -27.51 -17.07
N THR A 287 -20.95 -26.92 -16.25
CA THR A 287 -21.32 -25.98 -15.18
C THR A 287 -21.49 -24.54 -15.68
N GLY A 288 -21.27 -24.24 -16.97
CA GLY A 288 -21.22 -22.86 -17.47
C GLY A 288 -19.96 -22.07 -17.11
N PHE A 289 -19.11 -22.60 -16.22
CA PHE A 289 -17.85 -21.97 -15.79
C PHE A 289 -16.61 -22.61 -16.42
N GLY A 290 -16.79 -23.41 -17.46
CA GLY A 290 -15.70 -24.10 -18.18
C GLY A 290 -15.27 -25.42 -17.52
N TYR A 291 -15.94 -25.87 -16.46
CA TYR A 291 -15.76 -27.16 -15.83
C TYR A 291 -16.98 -28.06 -16.07
N LEU A 292 -16.76 -29.37 -15.97
CA LEU A 292 -17.82 -30.36 -15.91
C LEU A 292 -18.04 -30.75 -14.45
N TYR A 293 -19.29 -30.96 -14.01
CA TYR A 293 -19.64 -31.41 -12.68
C TYR A 293 -20.32 -32.77 -12.75
N SER A 294 -19.93 -33.72 -11.89
CA SER A 294 -20.59 -34.98 -11.72
C SER A 294 -21.29 -35.03 -10.37
N PRO A 295 -22.64 -35.09 -10.32
CA PRO A 295 -23.39 -35.18 -9.06
C PRO A 295 -23.15 -36.48 -8.31
N SER A 296 -22.93 -37.60 -9.02
CA SER A 296 -22.70 -38.90 -8.40
C SER A 296 -21.35 -39.00 -7.68
N LEU A 297 -20.38 -38.23 -8.16
CA LEU A 297 -19.01 -38.19 -7.62
C LEU A 297 -18.75 -36.98 -6.74
N ASP A 298 -19.62 -35.98 -6.79
CA ASP A 298 -19.43 -34.63 -6.17
C ASP A 298 -18.08 -34.02 -6.54
N LEU A 299 -17.74 -34.09 -7.85
CA LEU A 299 -16.45 -33.62 -8.39
C LEU A 299 -16.66 -32.73 -9.59
N TYR A 300 -15.70 -31.81 -9.76
CA TYR A 300 -15.53 -30.99 -10.97
C TYR A 300 -14.37 -31.51 -11.80
N LYS A 301 -14.50 -31.48 -13.14
CA LYS A 301 -13.48 -31.88 -14.08
C LYS A 301 -13.18 -30.75 -15.04
N ASN A 302 -11.92 -30.42 -15.22
CA ASN A 302 -11.48 -29.49 -16.27
C ASN A 302 -11.44 -30.26 -17.61
N PRO A 303 -12.26 -29.91 -18.62
CA PRO A 303 -12.31 -30.64 -19.87
C PRO A 303 -11.04 -30.51 -20.72
N SER A 304 -10.21 -29.48 -20.48
CA SER A 304 -8.98 -29.23 -21.24
C SER A 304 -7.77 -29.99 -20.68
N THR A 305 -7.68 -30.13 -19.35
CA THR A 305 -6.55 -30.77 -18.67
C THR A 305 -6.88 -32.17 -18.14
N ASN A 306 -8.16 -32.53 -18.11
CA ASN A 306 -8.67 -33.78 -17.52
C ASN A 306 -8.41 -33.90 -16.01
N GLU A 307 -8.11 -32.79 -15.33
CA GLU A 307 -7.86 -32.75 -13.89
C GLU A 307 -9.16 -32.65 -13.12
N PHE A 308 -9.17 -33.19 -11.88
CA PHE A 308 -10.33 -33.21 -11.01
C PHE A 308 -10.19 -32.20 -9.88
N TYR A 309 -11.32 -31.60 -9.45
CA TYR A 309 -11.41 -30.56 -8.44
C TYR A 309 -12.57 -30.84 -7.51
N VAL A 310 -12.45 -30.42 -6.25
CA VAL A 310 -13.51 -30.43 -5.24
C VAL A 310 -13.90 -28.98 -4.97
N TRP A 311 -15.18 -28.73 -4.78
CA TRP A 311 -15.65 -27.42 -4.33
C TRP A 311 -15.44 -27.29 -2.82
N ASP A 312 -14.73 -26.26 -2.40
CA ASP A 312 -14.60 -25.84 -1.02
C ASP A 312 -15.37 -24.53 -0.85
N ASP A 313 -16.25 -24.47 0.15
CA ASP A 313 -17.11 -23.30 0.37
C ASP A 313 -16.33 -22.03 0.74
N VAL A 314 -15.05 -22.18 1.12
CA VAL A 314 -14.18 -21.09 1.54
C VAL A 314 -13.14 -20.74 0.47
N LEU A 315 -12.58 -21.74 -0.19
CA LEU A 315 -11.46 -21.60 -1.12
C LEU A 315 -11.88 -21.75 -2.61
N GLY A 316 -13.15 -22.10 -2.86
CA GLY A 316 -13.65 -22.38 -4.19
C GLY A 316 -13.15 -23.72 -4.73
N LEU A 317 -12.94 -23.84 -6.06
CA LEU A 317 -12.45 -25.06 -6.69
C LEU A 317 -11.01 -25.38 -6.27
N GLN A 318 -10.83 -26.51 -5.58
CA GLN A 318 -9.52 -27.03 -5.18
C GLN A 318 -9.18 -28.25 -6.00
N LYS A 319 -7.94 -28.33 -6.52
CA LYS A 319 -7.46 -29.50 -7.24
C LYS A 319 -7.46 -30.71 -6.29
N LYS A 320 -8.03 -31.80 -6.76
CA LYS A 320 -8.00 -33.09 -6.06
C LYS A 320 -6.71 -33.82 -6.44
N ASP A 321 -5.90 -34.12 -5.45
CA ASP A 321 -4.68 -34.93 -5.60
C ASP A 321 -5.00 -36.40 -5.96
#